data_a13a45790baf2dfefa91e5d9af248d7b
#
_entry.id   a13a45790baf2dfefa91e5d9af248d7b
#
_cell.length_a   1.000
_cell.length_b   1.000
_cell.length_c   1.000
_cell.angle_alpha   90.00
_cell.angle_beta   90.00
_cell.angle_gamma   90.00
#
_symmetry.space_group_name_H-M   'P 1'
#
loop_
_entity.id
_entity.type
_entity.pdbx_description
1 polymer ?
#
loop_
_entity_poly.entity_id
_entity_poly.type
_entity_poly.pdbx_seq_one_letter_code
_entity_poly.pdbx_strand_id
1 'polypeptide(L)'
;IAKIRQICHTDKRGTNVLGMVHGLEALGFNAKGVKGGADALPEIPLPAIAHVIVKEQLHHFVVIYKVSKEKIYVMDPAFGKIEEYTIEEFSKIWTGVLILLEPNEYFEQKDESTSIYSRFWNLVQPHKSILLQALIVAVVYTVLGLSTSIYIQKITDYVLIDGNRRLLS
;
A
#
# COMPACT_ATOMS: atom_id res chain seq x y z
N ILE A 1 -4.81 4.20 0.69
CA ILE A 1 -3.49 4.58 0.10
C ILE A 1 -3.65 5.04 -1.35
N ALA A 2 -4.33 4.28 -2.25
CA ALA A 2 -4.48 4.67 -3.66
C ALA A 2 -5.18 6.02 -3.84
N LYS A 3 -6.25 6.30 -3.09
CA LYS A 3 -6.98 7.57 -3.10
C LYS A 3 -6.07 8.77 -2.73
N ILE A 4 -5.27 8.62 -1.66
CA ILE A 4 -4.34 9.68 -1.22
C ILE A 4 -3.28 9.94 -2.30
N ARG A 5 -2.68 8.92 -2.89
CA ARG A 5 -1.71 9.07 -3.98
C ARG A 5 -2.28 9.80 -5.20
N GLN A 6 -3.54 9.53 -5.53
CA GLN A 6 -4.24 10.20 -6.63
C GLN A 6 -4.49 11.68 -6.32
N ILE A 7 -4.97 11.99 -5.12
CA ILE A 7 -5.26 13.37 -4.69
C ILE A 7 -3.97 14.18 -4.58
N CYS A 8 -2.89 13.59 -4.05
CA CYS A 8 -1.58 14.24 -3.95
C CYS A 8 -0.81 14.28 -5.28
N HIS A 9 -1.38 13.82 -6.40
CA HIS A 9 -0.71 13.75 -7.70
C HIS A 9 0.66 13.06 -7.64
N THR A 10 0.74 11.98 -6.84
CA THR A 10 1.97 11.20 -6.67
C THR A 10 2.34 10.49 -7.98
N ASP A 11 3.51 10.80 -8.52
CA ASP A 11 4.06 10.19 -9.72
C ASP A 11 5.21 9.20 -9.39
N LYS A 12 6.00 8.82 -10.41
CA LYS A 12 7.16 7.92 -10.25
C LYS A 12 8.31 8.58 -9.46
N ARG A 13 8.33 9.91 -9.36
CA ARG A 13 9.33 10.68 -8.61
C ARG A 13 8.90 10.91 -7.16
N GLY A 14 7.68 10.53 -6.80
CA GLY A 14 7.11 10.73 -5.47
C GLY A 14 6.05 11.82 -5.42
N THR A 15 5.84 12.38 -4.24
CA THR A 15 4.92 13.50 -4.00
C THR A 15 5.74 14.75 -3.68
N ASN A 16 5.43 15.87 -4.32
CA ASN A 16 6.03 17.17 -3.98
C ASN A 16 5.22 17.88 -2.88
N VAL A 17 5.79 18.95 -2.32
CA VAL A 17 5.15 19.74 -1.25
C VAL A 17 3.79 20.29 -1.66
N LEU A 18 3.66 20.80 -2.88
CA LEU A 18 2.40 21.36 -3.39
C LEU A 18 1.33 20.26 -3.52
N GLY A 19 1.68 19.10 -4.05
CA GLY A 19 0.77 17.96 -4.13
C GLY A 19 0.33 17.46 -2.75
N MET A 20 1.23 17.52 -1.76
CA MET A 20 0.88 17.17 -0.38
C MET A 20 -0.10 18.19 0.22
N VAL A 21 0.12 19.50 0.01
CA VAL A 21 -0.78 20.57 0.46
C VAL A 21 -2.17 20.39 -0.16
N HIS A 22 -2.27 20.23 -1.49
CA HIS A 22 -3.55 19.98 -2.16
C HIS A 22 -4.24 18.69 -1.67
N GLY A 23 -3.46 17.66 -1.38
CA GLY A 23 -3.99 16.41 -0.81
C GLY A 23 -4.60 16.61 0.56
N LEU A 24 -3.95 17.40 1.41
CA LEU A 24 -4.45 17.73 2.75
C LEU A 24 -5.70 18.64 2.69
N GLU A 25 -5.71 19.64 1.81
CA GLU A 25 -6.89 20.50 1.59
C GLU A 25 -8.11 19.68 1.14
N ALA A 26 -7.90 18.73 0.21
CA ALA A 26 -8.98 17.82 -0.24
C ALA A 26 -9.47 16.86 0.85
N LEU A 27 -8.70 16.67 1.92
CA LEU A 27 -9.05 15.87 3.10
C LEU A 27 -9.66 16.70 4.25
N GLY A 28 -9.89 18.00 4.04
CA GLY A 28 -10.50 18.86 5.03
C GLY A 28 -9.52 19.52 6.00
N PHE A 29 -8.28 19.74 5.58
CA PHE A 29 -7.30 20.52 6.34
C PHE A 29 -7.03 21.86 5.67
N ASN A 30 -6.76 22.88 6.46
CA ASN A 30 -6.06 24.07 6.01
C ASN A 30 -4.57 23.76 6.06
N ALA A 31 -3.91 23.66 4.90
CA ALA A 31 -2.51 23.26 4.82
C ALA A 31 -1.65 24.35 4.19
N LYS A 32 -0.43 24.56 4.72
CA LYS A 32 0.52 25.55 4.19
C LYS A 32 1.94 25.03 4.23
N GLY A 33 2.60 25.02 3.07
CA GLY A 33 4.04 24.77 2.98
C GLY A 33 4.83 25.99 3.43
N VAL A 34 5.75 25.81 4.36
CA VAL A 34 6.63 26.85 4.88
C VAL A 34 8.08 26.38 4.88
N LYS A 35 9.02 27.32 4.90
CA LYS A 35 10.44 27.04 5.06
C LYS A 35 10.94 27.76 6.29
N GLY A 36 11.67 27.07 7.16
CA GLY A 36 12.19 27.63 8.40
C GLY A 36 13.55 27.07 8.78
N GLY A 37 14.14 27.61 9.82
CA GLY A 37 15.37 27.13 10.46
C GLY A 37 15.08 26.22 11.66
N ALA A 38 16.12 25.60 12.19
CA ALA A 38 16.02 24.71 13.35
C ALA A 38 15.55 25.41 14.63
N ASP A 39 15.79 26.70 14.71
CA ASP A 39 15.35 27.59 15.79
C ASP A 39 13.84 27.75 15.88
N ALA A 40 13.14 27.61 14.73
CA ALA A 40 11.68 27.70 14.68
C ALA A 40 10.97 26.40 15.09
N LEU A 41 11.66 25.25 15.10
CA LEU A 41 11.05 23.93 15.38
C LEU A 41 10.31 23.83 16.72
N PRO A 42 10.76 24.45 17.83
CA PRO A 42 10.04 24.40 19.09
C PRO A 42 8.70 25.15 19.11
N GLU A 43 8.50 26.08 18.18
CA GLU A 43 7.33 26.98 18.13
C GLU A 43 6.31 26.61 17.06
N ILE A 44 6.58 25.55 16.26
CA ILE A 44 5.66 25.15 15.19
C ILE A 44 4.35 24.57 15.75
N PRO A 45 3.21 24.83 15.12
CA PRO A 45 1.98 24.11 15.42
C PRO A 45 2.13 22.62 15.09
N LEU A 46 1.66 21.75 16.00
CA LEU A 46 1.74 20.31 15.88
C LEU A 46 0.35 19.69 15.74
N PRO A 47 0.20 18.60 14.98
CA PRO A 47 1.22 17.93 14.21
C PRO A 47 1.65 18.69 12.96
N ALA A 48 2.88 18.49 12.48
CA ALA A 48 3.40 19.05 11.24
C ALA A 48 4.05 17.97 10.37
N ILE A 49 4.06 18.15 9.05
CA ILE A 49 4.75 17.24 8.15
C ILE A 49 6.06 17.89 7.73
N ALA A 50 7.17 17.17 7.93
CA ALA A 50 8.50 17.62 7.55
C ALA A 50 9.02 16.87 6.33
N HIS A 51 9.70 17.58 5.43
CA HIS A 51 10.42 16.98 4.32
C HIS A 51 11.87 16.73 4.74
N VAL A 52 12.28 15.46 4.67
CA VAL A 52 13.62 15.01 5.06
C VAL A 52 14.33 14.32 3.90
N ILE A 53 15.65 14.27 3.95
CA ILE A 53 16.49 13.48 3.05
C ILE A 53 17.23 12.44 3.87
N VAL A 54 16.93 11.17 3.63
CA VAL A 54 17.53 10.03 4.30
C VAL A 54 18.52 9.36 3.36
N LYS A 55 19.69 8.94 3.88
CA LYS A 55 20.76 8.30 3.09
C LYS A 55 21.18 9.11 1.85
N GLU A 56 21.24 10.45 1.99
CA GLU A 56 21.70 11.42 0.99
C GLU A 56 20.93 11.50 -0.33
N GLN A 57 19.95 10.61 -0.58
CA GLN A 57 19.24 10.56 -1.86
C GLN A 57 17.74 10.31 -1.74
N LEU A 58 17.26 9.83 -0.61
CA LEU A 58 15.87 9.48 -0.44
C LEU A 58 15.06 10.65 0.14
N HIS A 59 14.35 11.36 -0.73
CA HIS A 59 13.39 12.38 -0.34
C HIS A 59 12.16 11.74 0.31
N HIS A 60 11.81 12.17 1.51
CA HIS A 60 10.81 11.53 2.33
C HIS A 60 10.01 12.54 3.16
N PHE A 61 8.75 12.23 3.46
CA PHE A 61 7.92 13.02 4.35
C PHE A 61 7.67 12.25 5.63
N VAL A 62 7.88 12.92 6.74
CA VAL A 62 7.69 12.38 8.09
C VAL A 62 6.77 13.29 8.89
N VAL A 63 6.10 12.76 9.91
CA VAL A 63 5.19 13.53 10.76
C VAL A 63 5.88 13.86 12.08
N ILE A 64 6.04 15.15 12.36
CA ILE A 64 6.44 15.64 13.67
C ILE A 64 5.16 15.73 14.51
N TYR A 65 5.08 14.96 15.57
CA TYR A 65 3.89 14.98 16.43
C TYR A 65 4.17 15.60 17.80
N LYS A 66 5.43 15.68 18.21
CA LYS A 66 5.83 16.31 19.47
C LYS A 66 7.23 16.89 19.33
N VAL A 67 7.40 18.10 19.85
CA VAL A 67 8.71 18.74 20.04
C VAL A 67 8.88 19.09 21.50
N SER A 68 10.04 18.82 22.05
CA SER A 68 10.50 19.18 23.38
C SER A 68 11.72 20.09 23.26
N LYS A 69 12.21 20.67 24.36
CA LYS A 69 13.35 21.58 24.33
C LYS A 69 14.62 21.01 23.66
N GLU A 70 14.82 19.68 23.75
CA GLU A 70 16.01 19.02 23.23
C GLU A 70 15.72 17.92 22.22
N LYS A 71 14.44 17.48 22.10
CA LYS A 71 14.06 16.28 21.35
C LYS A 71 12.85 16.50 20.48
N ILE A 72 12.88 15.86 19.31
CA ILE A 72 11.80 15.82 18.34
C ILE A 72 11.36 14.38 18.19
N TYR A 73 10.05 14.17 18.27
CA TYR A 73 9.40 12.86 18.06
C TYR A 73 8.75 12.82 16.69
N VAL A 74 9.24 11.92 15.88
CA VAL A 74 8.89 11.81 14.46
C VAL A 74 8.28 10.46 14.19
N MET A 75 7.17 10.43 13.49
CA MET A 75 6.60 9.20 12.96
C MET A 75 6.96 9.08 11.49
N ASP A 76 7.75 8.05 11.17
CA ASP A 76 8.06 7.69 9.79
C ASP A 76 7.02 6.68 9.27
N PRO A 77 6.22 7.05 8.24
CA PRO A 77 5.20 6.16 7.70
C PRO A 77 5.78 4.93 6.99
N ALA A 78 7.06 4.92 6.60
CA ALA A 78 7.71 3.76 6.00
C ALA A 78 7.96 2.64 7.01
N PHE A 79 8.28 3.00 8.24
CA PHE A 79 8.57 2.03 9.31
C PHE A 79 7.42 1.84 10.28
N GLY A 80 6.45 2.76 10.31
CA GLY A 80 5.32 2.74 11.23
C GLY A 80 5.75 2.85 12.71
N LYS A 81 6.93 3.39 12.97
CA LYS A 81 7.51 3.57 14.30
C LYS A 81 7.73 5.05 14.60
N ILE A 82 7.70 5.35 15.87
CA ILE A 82 8.08 6.66 16.38
C ILE A 82 9.57 6.62 16.67
N GLU A 83 10.28 7.57 16.07
CA GLU A 83 11.71 7.76 16.26
C GLU A 83 11.95 9.06 17.02
N GLU A 84 12.96 9.07 17.84
CA GLU A 84 13.36 10.19 18.67
C GLU A 84 14.69 10.73 18.18
N TYR A 85 14.74 12.02 17.88
CA TYR A 85 15.93 12.74 17.42
C TYR A 85 16.22 13.92 18.34
N THR A 86 17.48 14.27 18.48
CA THR A 86 17.84 15.60 18.96
C THR A 86 17.56 16.63 17.87
N ILE A 87 17.40 17.91 18.23
CA ILE A 87 17.19 18.99 17.24
C ILE A 87 18.36 19.04 16.23
N GLU A 88 19.59 18.81 16.71
CA GLU A 88 20.76 18.80 15.85
C GLU A 88 20.79 17.63 14.86
N GLU A 89 20.45 16.42 15.30
CA GLU A 89 20.36 15.23 14.44
C GLU A 89 19.26 15.39 13.40
N PHE A 90 18.09 15.86 13.81
CA PHE A 90 16.99 16.10 12.89
C PHE A 90 17.32 17.17 11.85
N SER A 91 18.01 18.23 12.26
CA SER A 91 18.42 19.31 11.34
C SER A 91 19.36 18.85 10.23
N LYS A 92 20.13 17.77 10.42
CA LYS A 92 21.01 17.21 9.40
C LYS A 92 20.26 16.51 8.27
N ILE A 93 19.10 15.96 8.56
CA ILE A 93 18.25 15.25 7.57
C ILE A 93 17.10 16.11 7.07
N TRP A 94 16.71 17.14 7.78
CA TRP A 94 15.62 18.03 7.43
C TRP A 94 16.03 19.06 6.39
N THR A 95 15.18 19.27 5.37
CA THR A 95 15.45 20.23 4.29
C THR A 95 15.06 21.67 4.61
N GLY A 96 14.57 21.92 5.83
CA GLY A 96 13.99 23.20 6.22
C GLY A 96 12.52 23.37 5.76
N VAL A 97 11.95 22.40 5.07
CA VAL A 97 10.56 22.49 4.58
C VAL A 97 9.61 21.77 5.52
N LEU A 98 8.54 22.48 5.90
CA LEU A 98 7.42 21.97 6.71
C LEU A 98 6.10 22.20 5.99
N ILE A 99 5.15 21.34 6.26
CA ILE A 99 3.73 21.57 5.94
C ILE A 99 3.00 21.63 7.26
N LEU A 100 2.53 22.84 7.58
CA LEU A 100 1.66 23.08 8.72
C LEU A 100 0.24 22.74 8.30
N LEU A 101 -0.52 22.12 9.20
CA LEU A 101 -1.89 21.69 8.90
C LEU A 101 -2.78 21.88 10.14
N GLU A 102 -4.00 22.33 9.89
CA GLU A 102 -5.06 22.45 10.89
C GLU A 102 -6.36 21.92 10.31
N PRO A 103 -7.16 21.15 11.06
CA PRO A 103 -8.45 20.69 10.57
C PRO A 103 -9.37 21.88 10.32
N ASN A 104 -10.09 21.86 9.20
CA ASN A 104 -11.10 22.88 8.87
C ASN A 104 -12.52 22.33 9.15
N GLU A 105 -13.56 23.14 8.86
CA GLU A 105 -14.96 22.77 9.08
C GLU A 105 -15.43 21.53 8.30
N TYR A 106 -14.71 21.16 7.23
CA TYR A 106 -15.02 20.00 6.39
C TYR A 106 -14.23 18.75 6.80
N PHE A 107 -13.41 18.84 7.83
CA PHE A 107 -12.64 17.70 8.31
C PHE A 107 -13.57 16.67 8.97
N GLU A 108 -13.65 15.49 8.36
CA GLU A 108 -14.35 14.36 8.93
C GLU A 108 -13.35 13.28 9.37
N GLN A 109 -13.33 13.00 10.67
CA GLN A 109 -12.53 11.89 11.19
C GLN A 109 -13.17 10.57 10.77
N LYS A 110 -12.62 9.94 9.72
CA LYS A 110 -13.06 8.65 9.21
C LYS A 110 -11.88 7.68 9.18
N ASP A 111 -12.12 6.48 9.70
CA ASP A 111 -11.21 5.36 9.43
C ASP A 111 -11.55 4.79 8.05
N GLU A 112 -10.84 5.24 7.01
CA GLU A 112 -10.94 4.71 5.64
C GLU A 112 -10.03 3.48 5.44
N SER A 113 -9.54 2.84 6.49
CA SER A 113 -8.76 1.61 6.39
C SER A 113 -9.67 0.49 5.88
N THR A 114 -9.65 0.25 4.58
CA THR A 114 -10.35 -0.91 4.01
C THR A 114 -9.49 -2.15 4.20
N SER A 115 -10.08 -3.20 4.78
CA SER A 115 -9.43 -4.49 4.92
C SER A 115 -8.91 -4.99 3.56
N ILE A 116 -7.76 -5.66 3.57
CA ILE A 116 -7.18 -6.30 2.37
C ILE A 116 -8.17 -7.27 1.73
N TYR A 117 -8.94 -7.98 2.55
CA TYR A 117 -10.00 -8.91 2.10
C TYR A 117 -11.13 -8.19 1.36
N SER A 118 -11.57 -7.03 1.86
CA SER A 118 -12.60 -6.23 1.21
C SER A 118 -12.15 -5.72 -0.16
N ARG A 119 -10.89 -5.26 -0.26
CA ARG A 119 -10.30 -4.82 -1.54
C ARG A 119 -10.19 -5.97 -2.53
N PHE A 120 -9.71 -7.13 -2.07
CA PHE A 120 -9.62 -8.33 -2.90
C PHE A 120 -11.00 -8.73 -3.42
N TRP A 121 -11.99 -8.78 -2.53
CA TRP A 121 -13.36 -9.16 -2.90
C TRP A 121 -13.99 -8.19 -3.91
N ASN A 122 -13.77 -6.90 -3.76
CA ASN A 122 -14.23 -5.89 -4.71
C ASN A 122 -13.59 -6.03 -6.11
N LEU A 123 -12.36 -6.54 -6.20
CA LEU A 123 -11.70 -6.85 -7.47
C LEU A 123 -12.23 -8.14 -8.10
N VAL A 124 -12.57 -9.14 -7.31
CA VAL A 124 -13.08 -10.44 -7.78
C VAL A 124 -14.54 -10.37 -8.21
N GLN A 125 -15.36 -9.61 -7.49
CA GLN A 125 -16.83 -9.57 -7.67
C GLN A 125 -17.27 -9.24 -9.11
N PRO A 126 -16.70 -8.27 -9.82
CA PRO A 126 -17.07 -7.99 -11.23
C PRO A 126 -16.75 -9.15 -12.16
N HIS A 127 -15.76 -9.98 -11.81
CA HIS A 127 -15.28 -11.09 -12.65
C HIS A 127 -15.74 -12.47 -12.18
N LYS A 128 -16.63 -12.56 -11.19
CA LYS A 128 -17.09 -13.82 -10.59
C LYS A 128 -17.63 -14.82 -11.62
N SER A 129 -18.33 -14.35 -12.65
CA SER A 129 -18.89 -15.23 -13.69
C SER A 129 -17.78 -15.90 -14.52
N ILE A 130 -16.77 -15.13 -14.93
CA ILE A 130 -15.61 -15.65 -15.68
C ILE A 130 -14.79 -16.62 -14.83
N LEU A 131 -14.58 -16.29 -13.55
CA LEU A 131 -13.86 -17.15 -12.63
C LEU A 131 -14.61 -18.47 -12.37
N LEU A 132 -15.95 -18.43 -12.25
CA LEU A 132 -16.76 -19.62 -12.10
C LEU A 132 -16.71 -20.50 -13.37
N GLN A 133 -16.79 -19.90 -14.55
CA GLN A 133 -16.66 -20.63 -15.82
C GLN A 133 -15.27 -21.30 -15.92
N ALA A 134 -14.21 -20.57 -15.61
CA ALA A 134 -12.85 -21.11 -15.59
C ALA A 134 -12.71 -22.29 -14.61
N LEU A 135 -13.33 -22.20 -13.43
CA LEU A 135 -13.33 -23.25 -12.44
C LEU A 135 -14.06 -24.51 -12.98
N ILE A 136 -15.24 -24.34 -13.59
CA ILE A 136 -16.00 -25.46 -14.17
C ILE A 136 -15.18 -26.14 -15.26
N VAL A 137 -14.58 -25.39 -16.19
CA VAL A 137 -13.74 -25.93 -17.25
C VAL A 137 -12.54 -26.69 -16.67
N ALA A 138 -11.89 -26.15 -15.64
CA ALA A 138 -10.77 -26.83 -14.97
C ALA A 138 -11.19 -28.17 -14.35
N VAL A 139 -12.37 -28.22 -13.70
CA VAL A 139 -12.89 -29.46 -13.12
C VAL A 139 -13.19 -30.49 -14.23
N VAL A 140 -13.86 -30.10 -15.30
CA VAL A 140 -14.15 -30.98 -16.45
C VAL A 140 -12.84 -31.52 -17.06
N TYR A 141 -11.88 -30.63 -17.28
CA TYR A 141 -10.57 -31.03 -17.82
C TYR A 141 -9.87 -32.05 -16.91
N THR A 142 -9.91 -31.85 -15.60
CA THR A 142 -9.31 -32.78 -14.62
C THR A 142 -9.99 -34.14 -14.66
N VAL A 143 -11.33 -34.19 -14.71
CA VAL A 143 -12.09 -35.46 -14.81
C VAL A 143 -11.76 -36.20 -16.10
N LEU A 144 -11.69 -35.50 -17.23
CA LEU A 144 -11.31 -36.13 -18.52
C LEU A 144 -9.88 -36.67 -18.48
N GLY A 145 -8.96 -35.93 -17.87
CA GLY A 145 -7.56 -36.38 -17.70
C GLY A 145 -7.46 -37.65 -16.86
N LEU A 146 -8.19 -37.71 -15.75
CA LEU A 146 -8.26 -38.93 -14.90
C LEU A 146 -8.87 -40.11 -15.66
N SER A 147 -9.94 -39.89 -16.44
CA SER A 147 -10.57 -40.90 -17.27
C SER A 147 -9.59 -41.54 -18.27
N THR A 148 -8.79 -40.71 -18.95
CA THR A 148 -7.76 -41.16 -19.87
C THR A 148 -6.69 -42.01 -19.17
N SER A 149 -6.25 -41.60 -17.98
CA SER A 149 -5.27 -42.36 -17.18
C SER A 149 -5.79 -43.72 -16.76
N ILE A 150 -7.05 -43.79 -16.31
CA ILE A 150 -7.69 -45.07 -15.94
C ILE A 150 -7.87 -45.98 -17.16
N TYR A 151 -8.19 -45.41 -18.33
CA TYR A 151 -8.31 -46.18 -19.56
C TYR A 151 -6.99 -46.82 -20.01
N ILE A 152 -5.93 -46.02 -19.99
CA ILE A 152 -4.56 -46.52 -20.29
C ILE A 152 -4.14 -47.63 -19.30
N GLN A 153 -4.38 -47.42 -18.02
CA GLN A 153 -4.10 -48.42 -16.99
C GLN A 153 -4.86 -49.73 -17.28
N LYS A 154 -6.14 -49.69 -17.57
CA LYS A 154 -6.93 -50.89 -17.92
C LYS A 154 -6.41 -51.58 -19.16
N ILE A 155 -6.03 -50.86 -20.21
CA ILE A 155 -5.44 -51.45 -21.40
C ILE A 155 -4.13 -52.17 -21.02
N THR A 156 -3.28 -51.53 -20.24
CA THR A 156 -2.00 -52.14 -19.84
C THR A 156 -2.20 -53.39 -18.99
N ASP A 157 -3.08 -53.32 -18.00
CA ASP A 157 -3.27 -54.42 -17.06
C ASP A 157 -4.00 -55.63 -17.72
N TYR A 158 -5.11 -55.40 -18.40
CA TYR A 158 -5.96 -56.49 -18.89
C TYR A 158 -5.63 -56.93 -20.32
N VAL A 159 -5.10 -56.07 -21.16
CA VAL A 159 -4.78 -56.45 -22.55
C VAL A 159 -3.34 -56.90 -22.70
N LEU A 160 -2.40 -56.18 -22.12
CA LEU A 160 -0.97 -56.51 -22.29
C LEU A 160 -0.49 -57.56 -21.30
N ILE A 161 -0.96 -57.53 -20.05
CA ILE A 161 -0.52 -58.48 -19.03
C ILE A 161 -1.32 -59.78 -19.11
N ASP A 162 -2.67 -59.71 -19.16
CA ASP A 162 -3.52 -60.90 -19.17
C ASP A 162 -3.74 -61.48 -20.59
N GLY A 163 -3.23 -60.85 -21.66
CA GLY A 163 -3.33 -61.33 -23.04
C GLY A 163 -4.77 -61.36 -23.60
N ASN A 164 -5.72 -60.69 -22.95
CA ASN A 164 -7.15 -60.71 -23.32
C ASN A 164 -7.46 -59.70 -24.44
N ARG A 165 -7.37 -60.18 -25.68
CA ARG A 165 -7.58 -59.37 -26.90
C ARG A 165 -9.04 -58.97 -27.15
N ARG A 166 -10.04 -59.53 -26.44
CA ARG A 166 -11.47 -59.22 -26.61
C ARG A 166 -11.88 -57.79 -26.22
N LEU A 167 -11.06 -57.11 -25.50
CA LEU A 167 -11.32 -55.69 -25.10
C LEU A 167 -10.82 -54.66 -26.11
N LEU A 168 -10.18 -55.11 -27.21
CA LEU A 168 -9.73 -54.22 -28.29
C LEU A 168 -10.70 -54.17 -29.51
N SER A 169 -11.72 -54.99 -29.52
CA SER A 169 -12.81 -55.00 -30.49
C SER A 169 -14.03 -54.30 -29.92
#